data_606ad07f7fa19d2ddaaca99657020715
#
_entry.id   606ad07f7fa19d2ddaaca99657020715
#
_cell.length_a   1.000
_cell.length_b   1.000
_cell.length_c   1.000
_cell.angle_alpha   90.00
_cell.angle_beta   90.00
_cell.angle_gamma   90.00
#
_symmetry.space_group_name_H-M   'P 1'
#
loop_
_entity.id
_entity.type
_entity.pdbx_description
1 polymer ?
#
loop_
_entity_poly.entity_id
_entity_poly.type
_entity_poly.pdbx_seq_one_letter_code
_entity_poly.pdbx_strand_id
1 'polypeptide(L)'
;TVAGKILALDIKLLSNGGNVLDLSGPVMTRALTHLDNCYFIKSLKAIGYVCKTNTVSNTAFRGFGGPQGMLAIENILYSVSQYLQKPIDEIRKINYYSRLNGLKTPYGQIVKNLRIDRILDEVYKLSDYKNRLRNINKFNLNQKANNLPFRKGIALMPAKFGISFNKPSLNQGGALVH
;
A
#
# COMPACT_ATOMS: atom_id res chain seq x y z
N THR A 1 13.68 -9.46 9.67
CA THR A 1 14.31 -10.79 9.86
C THR A 1 14.84 -11.33 8.54
N VAL A 2 15.73 -12.30 8.61
CA VAL A 2 16.25 -13.02 7.43
C VAL A 2 15.14 -13.76 6.63
N ALA A 3 14.01 -14.03 7.29
CA ALA A 3 12.83 -14.57 6.60
C ALA A 3 12.06 -13.49 5.81
N GLY A 4 12.32 -12.21 6.04
CA GLY A 4 11.61 -11.09 5.43
C GLY A 4 10.41 -10.59 6.25
N LYS A 5 10.23 -11.06 7.50
CA LYS A 5 9.17 -10.55 8.38
C LYS A 5 9.57 -9.17 8.93
N ILE A 6 8.66 -8.20 8.80
CA ILE A 6 8.83 -6.85 9.36
C ILE A 6 8.48 -6.91 10.85
N LEU A 7 9.42 -6.48 11.70
CA LEU A 7 9.22 -6.39 13.14
C LEU A 7 8.85 -4.97 13.56
N ALA A 8 9.51 -4.00 12.96
CA ALA A 8 9.30 -2.59 13.21
C ALA A 8 9.49 -1.77 11.93
N LEU A 9 8.82 -0.63 11.85
CA LEU A 9 8.98 0.35 10.78
C LEU A 9 8.95 1.75 11.38
N ASP A 10 9.98 2.54 11.13
CA ASP A 10 9.99 4.00 11.38
C ASP A 10 10.04 4.71 10.03
N ILE A 11 9.05 5.53 9.71
CA ILE A 11 8.91 6.14 8.40
C ILE A 11 8.44 7.59 8.50
N LYS A 12 8.97 8.43 7.62
CA LYS A 12 8.50 9.80 7.39
C LYS A 12 7.95 9.91 5.98
N LEU A 13 6.72 10.38 5.85
CA LEU A 13 6.09 10.70 4.58
C LEU A 13 6.09 12.21 4.39
N LEU A 14 6.60 12.67 3.26
CA LEU A 14 6.58 14.07 2.88
C LEU A 14 5.75 14.22 1.60
N SER A 15 4.79 15.14 1.61
CA SER A 15 4.01 15.47 0.43
C SER A 15 4.22 16.92 0.03
N ASN A 16 4.25 17.16 -1.27
CA ASN A 16 4.21 18.51 -1.82
C ASN A 16 2.78 19.04 -1.71
N GLY A 17 2.54 20.04 -0.83
CA GLY A 17 1.24 20.66 -0.66
C GLY A 17 0.96 21.81 -1.63
N GLY A 18 2.00 22.37 -2.24
CA GLY A 18 1.88 23.60 -3.00
C GLY A 18 1.77 24.85 -2.10
N ASN A 19 1.26 25.94 -2.66
CA ASN A 19 1.20 27.24 -1.97
C ASN A 19 0.03 27.36 -0.98
N VAL A 20 -1.04 26.56 -1.14
CA VAL A 20 -2.21 26.51 -0.25
C VAL A 20 -2.45 25.08 0.20
N LEU A 21 -2.86 24.90 1.46
CA LEU A 21 -3.00 23.55 2.07
C LEU A 21 -4.11 22.72 1.45
N ASP A 22 -5.25 23.32 1.18
CA ASP A 22 -6.48 22.68 0.72
C ASP A 22 -6.75 21.34 1.48
N LEU A 23 -7.01 20.23 0.77
CA LEU A 23 -7.26 18.90 1.36
C LEU A 23 -5.99 18.06 1.57
N SER A 24 -4.82 18.63 1.37
CA SER A 24 -3.55 17.87 1.49
C SER A 24 -3.32 17.30 2.91
N GLY A 25 -3.83 17.96 3.96
CA GLY A 25 -3.79 17.44 5.33
C GLY A 25 -4.57 16.13 5.51
N PRO A 26 -5.87 16.09 5.20
CA PRO A 26 -6.67 14.88 5.19
C PRO A 26 -6.13 13.77 4.29
N VAL A 27 -5.57 14.12 3.12
CA VAL A 27 -4.90 13.15 2.22
C VAL A 27 -3.69 12.51 2.90
N MET A 28 -2.84 13.29 3.58
CA MET A 28 -1.72 12.75 4.34
C MET A 28 -2.18 11.85 5.49
N THR A 29 -3.23 12.24 6.22
CA THR A 29 -3.81 11.40 7.28
C THR A 29 -4.27 10.05 6.73
N ARG A 30 -4.91 10.03 5.57
CA ARG A 30 -5.30 8.77 4.93
C ARG A 30 -4.09 7.97 4.47
N ALA A 31 -3.06 8.60 3.94
CA ALA A 31 -1.82 7.90 3.58
C ALA A 31 -1.21 7.19 4.79
N LEU A 32 -1.15 7.85 5.95
CA LEU A 32 -0.66 7.26 7.19
C LEU A 32 -1.52 6.08 7.67
N THR A 33 -2.85 6.18 7.60
CA THR A 33 -3.76 5.11 8.03
C THR A 33 -3.87 3.93 7.04
N HIS A 34 -3.29 4.07 5.84
CA HIS A 34 -3.24 3.01 4.84
C HIS A 34 -1.81 2.52 4.58
N LEU A 35 -0.84 3.03 5.35
CA LEU A 35 0.56 2.64 5.23
C LEU A 35 0.79 1.16 5.57
N ASP A 36 0.00 0.59 6.46
CA ASP A 36 0.06 -0.83 6.78
C ASP A 36 -0.52 -1.72 5.68
N ASN A 37 -1.35 -1.19 4.79
CA ASN A 37 -2.08 -1.95 3.77
C ASN A 37 -2.67 -3.25 4.37
N CYS A 38 -2.34 -4.41 3.82
CA CYS A 38 -2.74 -5.72 4.32
C CYS A 38 -1.71 -6.38 5.25
N TYR A 39 -0.71 -5.64 5.72
CA TYR A 39 0.43 -6.19 6.46
C TYR A 39 0.35 -5.87 7.94
N PHE A 40 0.61 -6.89 8.76
CA PHE A 40 0.75 -6.72 10.19
C PHE A 40 2.16 -6.26 10.53
N ILE A 41 2.28 -5.04 11.05
CA ILE A 41 3.54 -4.46 11.52
C ILE A 41 3.43 -4.27 13.03
N LYS A 42 4.19 -5.04 13.78
CA LYS A 42 4.10 -5.07 15.25
C LYS A 42 4.39 -3.71 15.89
N SER A 43 5.39 -3.02 15.38
CA SER A 43 5.79 -1.70 15.86
C SER A 43 5.91 -0.75 14.67
N LEU A 44 5.01 0.24 14.59
CA LEU A 44 4.99 1.23 13.52
C LEU A 44 5.06 2.64 14.12
N LYS A 45 6.07 3.39 13.70
CA LYS A 45 6.13 4.84 13.88
C LYS A 45 6.07 5.50 12.51
N ALA A 46 5.03 6.28 12.27
CA ALA A 46 4.84 6.97 11.01
C ALA A 46 4.52 8.45 11.25
N ILE A 47 5.24 9.33 10.58
CA ILE A 47 5.05 10.77 10.65
C ILE A 47 4.84 11.29 9.22
N GLY A 48 3.80 12.10 9.03
CA GLY A 48 3.49 12.74 7.75
C GLY A 48 3.64 14.25 7.83
N TYR A 49 4.26 14.82 6.81
CA TYR A 49 4.41 16.25 6.63
C TYR A 49 3.78 16.68 5.29
N VAL A 50 2.97 17.72 5.33
CA VAL A 50 2.53 18.43 4.13
C VAL A 50 3.42 19.66 4.00
N CYS A 51 4.30 19.63 3.02
CA CYS A 51 5.28 20.70 2.81
C CYS A 51 4.67 21.79 1.95
N LYS A 52 4.68 23.03 2.45
CA LYS A 52 4.37 24.22 1.64
C LYS A 52 5.49 24.44 0.61
N THR A 53 5.12 24.62 -0.64
CA THR A 53 6.05 24.84 -1.74
C THR A 53 5.57 25.96 -2.66
N ASN A 54 6.43 26.43 -3.54
CA ASN A 54 6.13 27.50 -4.50
C ASN A 54 5.50 26.99 -5.81
N THR A 55 4.82 25.85 -5.75
CA THR A 55 4.07 25.31 -6.88
C THR A 55 2.58 25.55 -6.71
N VAL A 56 1.79 25.28 -7.75
CA VAL A 56 0.32 25.24 -7.62
C VAL A 56 -0.07 24.25 -6.53
N SER A 57 -1.18 24.54 -5.85
CA SER A 57 -1.68 23.70 -4.77
C SER A 57 -2.02 22.31 -5.26
N ASN A 58 -1.53 21.32 -4.53
CA ASN A 58 -1.98 19.95 -4.65
C ASN A 58 -3.18 19.73 -3.73
N THR A 59 -4.09 18.86 -4.15
CA THR A 59 -5.32 18.58 -3.42
C THR A 59 -5.68 17.11 -3.46
N ALA A 60 -6.91 16.80 -3.12
CA ALA A 60 -7.45 15.45 -3.16
C ALA A 60 -7.52 14.89 -4.59
N PHE A 61 -7.10 13.66 -4.75
CA PHE A 61 -7.32 12.84 -5.92
C PHE A 61 -7.99 11.52 -5.52
N ARG A 62 -8.59 10.82 -6.46
CA ARG A 62 -9.27 9.54 -6.21
C ARG A 62 -8.39 8.58 -5.41
N GLY A 63 -8.94 8.00 -4.34
CA GLY A 63 -8.20 7.21 -3.35
C GLY A 63 -7.70 8.03 -2.15
N PHE A 64 -7.68 9.36 -2.25
CA PHE A 64 -7.53 10.33 -1.15
C PHE A 64 -6.32 10.08 -0.24
N GLY A 65 -5.19 9.64 -0.77
CA GLY A 65 -3.97 9.34 -0.02
C GLY A 65 -3.77 7.85 0.31
N GLY A 66 -4.81 7.03 0.23
CA GLY A 66 -4.68 5.57 0.39
C GLY A 66 -3.66 4.95 -0.56
N PRO A 67 -3.73 5.21 -1.87
CA PRO A 67 -2.74 4.71 -2.82
C PRO A 67 -1.31 5.11 -2.51
N GLN A 68 -1.08 6.32 -2.02
CA GLN A 68 0.25 6.81 -1.65
C GLN A 68 0.82 6.05 -0.44
N GLY A 69 0.00 5.81 0.59
CA GLY A 69 0.40 4.99 1.74
C GLY A 69 0.69 3.54 1.34
N MET A 70 -0.17 2.95 0.51
CA MET A 70 0.04 1.59 -0.01
C MET A 70 1.30 1.51 -0.88
N LEU A 71 1.55 2.48 -1.75
CA LEU A 71 2.76 2.53 -2.58
C LEU A 71 4.02 2.56 -1.71
N ALA A 72 4.00 3.33 -0.62
CA ALA A 72 5.14 3.43 0.28
C ALA A 72 5.50 2.07 0.88
N ILE A 73 4.54 1.34 1.44
CA ILE A 73 4.82 0.02 2.03
C ILE A 73 5.19 -1.03 0.97
N GLU A 74 4.55 -1.00 -0.20
CA GLU A 74 4.89 -1.93 -1.28
C GLU A 74 6.32 -1.74 -1.80
N ASN A 75 6.80 -0.49 -1.89
CA ASN A 75 8.20 -0.21 -2.22
C ASN A 75 9.17 -0.72 -1.13
N ILE A 76 8.79 -0.61 0.15
CA ILE A 76 9.59 -1.16 1.25
C ILE A 76 9.67 -2.69 1.12
N LEU A 77 8.54 -3.38 0.91
CA LEU A 77 8.52 -4.83 0.73
C LEU A 77 9.30 -5.26 -0.51
N TYR A 78 9.19 -4.50 -1.59
CA TYR A 78 9.98 -4.76 -2.79
C TYR A 78 11.49 -4.63 -2.51
N SER A 79 11.91 -3.58 -1.81
CA SER A 79 13.32 -3.39 -1.43
C SER A 79 13.82 -4.54 -0.52
N VAL A 80 13.00 -4.99 0.42
CA VAL A 80 13.30 -6.17 1.25
C VAL A 80 13.42 -7.43 0.40
N SER A 81 12.52 -7.62 -0.57
CA SER A 81 12.55 -8.74 -1.51
C SER A 81 13.86 -8.78 -2.30
N GLN A 82 14.28 -7.62 -2.83
CA GLN A 82 15.55 -7.50 -3.57
C GLN A 82 16.77 -7.77 -2.68
N TYR A 83 16.80 -7.17 -1.49
CA TYR A 83 17.90 -7.36 -0.54
C TYR A 83 18.05 -8.82 -0.10
N LEU A 84 16.94 -9.51 0.17
CA LEU A 84 16.93 -10.91 0.59
C LEU A 84 16.97 -11.90 -0.57
N GLN A 85 16.91 -11.43 -1.81
CA GLN A 85 16.82 -12.25 -3.02
C GLN A 85 15.66 -13.27 -2.97
N LYS A 86 14.51 -12.84 -2.42
CA LYS A 86 13.31 -13.66 -2.29
C LYS A 86 12.17 -13.10 -3.16
N PRO A 87 11.30 -13.96 -3.68
CA PRO A 87 10.10 -13.50 -4.39
C PRO A 87 9.28 -12.55 -3.54
N ILE A 88 8.80 -11.44 -4.13
CA ILE A 88 8.01 -10.43 -3.43
C ILE A 88 6.73 -11.02 -2.81
N ASP A 89 6.12 -12.01 -3.48
CA ASP A 89 4.90 -12.65 -3.00
C ASP A 89 5.13 -13.45 -1.70
N GLU A 90 6.32 -14.01 -1.51
CA GLU A 90 6.71 -14.66 -0.25
C GLU A 90 6.86 -13.62 0.87
N ILE A 91 7.51 -12.49 0.58
CA ILE A 91 7.67 -11.40 1.55
C ILE A 91 6.32 -10.82 1.95
N ARG A 92 5.40 -10.63 1.00
CA ARG A 92 4.02 -10.19 1.29
C ARG A 92 3.30 -11.19 2.20
N LYS A 93 3.33 -12.48 1.82
CA LYS A 93 2.60 -13.55 2.51
C LYS A 93 2.95 -13.66 3.99
N ILE A 94 4.24 -13.61 4.35
CA ILE A 94 4.66 -13.73 5.75
C ILE A 94 4.30 -12.50 6.60
N ASN A 95 3.98 -11.37 5.97
CA ASN A 95 3.62 -10.13 6.63
C ASN A 95 2.11 -9.86 6.68
N TYR A 96 1.28 -10.62 6.00
CA TYR A 96 -0.18 -10.39 6.02
C TYR A 96 -0.76 -10.41 7.43
N TYR A 97 -1.81 -9.62 7.64
CA TYR A 97 -2.69 -9.81 8.78
C TYR A 97 -3.16 -11.26 8.83
N SER A 98 -3.03 -11.88 9.98
CA SER A 98 -3.46 -13.26 10.22
C SER A 98 -3.68 -13.49 11.71
N ARG A 99 -4.32 -14.60 12.07
CA ARG A 99 -4.45 -14.99 13.48
C ARG A 99 -3.08 -15.21 14.17
N LEU A 100 -2.07 -15.64 13.41
CA LEU A 100 -0.71 -15.86 13.92
C LEU A 100 0.07 -14.55 14.05
N ASN A 101 -0.04 -13.66 13.07
CA ASN A 101 0.70 -12.40 13.07
C ASN A 101 0.04 -11.35 13.99
N GLY A 102 -1.27 -11.23 13.92
CA GLY A 102 -2.09 -10.27 14.63
C GLY A 102 -3.18 -9.69 13.75
N LEU A 103 -4.24 -9.20 14.39
CA LEU A 103 -5.44 -8.64 13.74
C LEU A 103 -5.73 -7.20 14.16
N LYS A 104 -4.80 -6.55 14.86
CA LYS A 104 -4.96 -5.16 15.30
C LYS A 104 -4.11 -4.24 14.43
N THR A 105 -4.74 -3.24 13.83
CA THR A 105 -4.04 -2.23 13.03
C THR A 105 -3.18 -1.32 13.92
N PRO A 106 -2.17 -0.62 13.38
CA PRO A 106 -1.34 0.31 14.14
C PRO A 106 -2.15 1.43 14.83
N TYR A 107 -3.28 1.82 14.24
CA TYR A 107 -4.20 2.83 14.80
C TYR A 107 -5.31 2.24 15.68
N GLY A 108 -5.20 0.96 16.10
CA GLY A 108 -6.04 0.34 17.13
C GLY A 108 -7.28 -0.40 16.64
N GLN A 109 -7.61 -0.38 15.36
CA GLN A 109 -8.77 -1.07 14.82
C GLN A 109 -8.53 -2.58 14.74
N ILE A 110 -9.56 -3.37 15.11
CA ILE A 110 -9.52 -4.84 14.97
C ILE A 110 -10.06 -5.23 13.59
N VAL A 111 -9.29 -6.02 12.86
CA VAL A 111 -9.70 -6.61 11.57
C VAL A 111 -10.61 -7.79 11.84
N LYS A 112 -11.93 -7.57 11.79
CA LYS A 112 -12.94 -8.58 12.15
C LYS A 112 -13.18 -9.63 11.06
N ASN A 113 -13.17 -9.21 9.80
CA ASN A 113 -13.54 -10.05 8.65
C ASN A 113 -12.31 -10.25 7.73
N LEU A 114 -11.31 -10.94 8.22
CA LEU A 114 -10.12 -11.24 7.43
C LEU A 114 -10.47 -12.21 6.30
N ARG A 115 -10.32 -11.75 5.05
CA ARG A 115 -10.64 -12.54 3.84
C ARG A 115 -9.47 -12.60 2.86
N ILE A 116 -8.29 -12.11 3.27
CA ILE A 116 -7.16 -11.94 2.37
C ILE A 116 -6.74 -13.27 1.73
N ASP A 117 -6.62 -14.34 2.50
CA ASP A 117 -6.20 -15.65 2.00
C ASP A 117 -7.17 -16.17 0.95
N ARG A 118 -8.48 -16.13 1.25
CA ARG A 118 -9.51 -16.57 0.31
C ARG A 118 -9.51 -15.76 -0.99
N ILE A 119 -9.44 -14.42 -0.88
CA ILE A 119 -9.43 -13.53 -2.06
C ILE A 119 -8.19 -13.81 -2.91
N LEU A 120 -7.02 -13.94 -2.29
CA LEU A 120 -5.80 -14.24 -3.01
C LEU A 120 -5.85 -15.60 -3.72
N ASP A 121 -6.32 -16.64 -3.03
CA ASP A 121 -6.43 -17.98 -3.61
C ASP A 121 -7.36 -18.00 -4.84
N GLU A 122 -8.49 -17.30 -4.75
CA GLU A 122 -9.44 -17.18 -5.86
C GLU A 122 -8.82 -16.40 -7.03
N VAL A 123 -8.18 -15.25 -6.77
CA VAL A 123 -7.56 -14.42 -7.82
C VAL A 123 -6.36 -15.12 -8.46
N TYR A 124 -5.54 -15.85 -7.68
CA TYR A 124 -4.44 -16.66 -8.23
C TYR A 124 -4.94 -17.71 -9.23
N LYS A 125 -6.08 -18.36 -8.94
CA LYS A 125 -6.70 -19.35 -9.82
C LYS A 125 -7.30 -18.69 -11.06
N LEU A 126 -8.16 -17.68 -10.86
CA LEU A 126 -8.89 -16.99 -11.94
C LEU A 126 -7.96 -16.30 -12.94
N SER A 127 -6.86 -15.73 -12.46
CA SER A 127 -5.91 -15.02 -13.30
C SER A 127 -4.86 -15.90 -13.95
N ASP A 128 -4.80 -17.20 -13.62
CA ASP A 128 -3.70 -18.10 -14.01
C ASP A 128 -2.31 -17.48 -13.74
N TYR A 129 -2.19 -16.79 -12.60
CA TYR A 129 -1.05 -15.95 -12.27
C TYR A 129 0.30 -16.67 -12.41
N LYS A 130 0.40 -17.91 -11.92
CA LYS A 130 1.66 -18.67 -11.93
C LYS A 130 2.16 -18.97 -13.34
N ASN A 131 1.26 -19.38 -14.24
CA ASN A 131 1.62 -19.66 -15.64
C ASN A 131 1.97 -18.36 -16.37
N ARG A 132 1.17 -17.33 -16.17
CA ARG A 132 1.45 -16.00 -16.77
C ARG A 132 2.79 -15.44 -16.30
N LEU A 133 3.12 -15.54 -15.01
CA LEU A 133 4.41 -15.10 -14.47
C LEU A 133 5.58 -15.87 -15.10
N ARG A 134 5.45 -17.20 -15.24
CA ARG A 134 6.47 -18.02 -15.93
C ARG A 134 6.67 -17.59 -17.38
N ASN A 135 5.60 -17.37 -18.11
CA ASN A 135 5.65 -16.94 -19.51
C ASN A 135 6.26 -15.54 -19.65
N ILE A 136 5.94 -14.63 -18.74
CA ILE A 136 6.52 -13.28 -18.68
C ILE A 136 8.03 -13.35 -18.41
N ASN A 137 8.45 -14.15 -17.44
CA ASN A 137 9.86 -14.32 -17.13
C ASN A 137 10.62 -14.89 -18.34
N LYS A 138 10.07 -15.92 -19.00
CA LYS A 138 10.66 -16.48 -20.23
C LYS A 138 10.76 -15.43 -21.35
N PHE A 139 9.69 -14.66 -21.55
CA PHE A 139 9.70 -13.56 -22.52
C PHE A 139 10.80 -12.54 -22.18
N ASN A 140 10.88 -12.08 -20.93
CA ASN A 140 11.85 -11.08 -20.53
C ASN A 140 13.31 -11.56 -20.64
N LEU A 141 13.57 -12.83 -20.35
CA LEU A 141 14.88 -13.44 -20.57
C LEU A 141 15.27 -13.45 -22.06
N ASN A 142 14.35 -13.83 -22.92
CA ASN A 142 14.56 -13.80 -24.38
C ASN A 142 14.80 -12.38 -24.88
N GLN A 143 14.02 -11.40 -24.42
CA GLN A 143 14.22 -9.98 -24.76
C GLN A 143 15.60 -9.48 -24.32
N LYS A 144 16.03 -9.87 -23.12
CA LYS A 144 17.36 -9.53 -22.60
C LYS A 144 18.49 -10.15 -23.43
N ALA A 145 18.36 -11.45 -23.76
CA ALA A 145 19.35 -12.18 -24.55
C ALA A 145 19.55 -11.60 -25.95
N ASN A 146 18.48 -11.05 -26.56
CA ASN A 146 18.52 -10.43 -27.91
C ASN A 146 18.64 -8.90 -27.87
N ASN A 147 18.97 -8.32 -26.72
CA ASN A 147 19.10 -6.87 -26.51
C ASN A 147 17.89 -6.04 -27.00
N LEU A 148 16.69 -6.58 -26.82
CA LEU A 148 15.45 -5.93 -27.22
C LEU A 148 14.86 -5.08 -26.06
N PRO A 149 14.21 -3.94 -26.32
CA PRO A 149 13.81 -2.98 -25.30
C PRO A 149 12.55 -3.38 -24.52
N PHE A 150 11.76 -4.32 -25.02
CA PHE A 150 10.45 -4.64 -24.45
C PHE A 150 10.58 -5.49 -23.19
N ARG A 151 9.76 -5.16 -22.20
CA ARG A 151 9.59 -5.94 -20.98
C ARG A 151 8.10 -6.09 -20.67
N LYS A 152 7.74 -7.23 -20.10
CA LYS A 152 6.40 -7.50 -19.56
C LYS A 152 6.46 -7.59 -18.06
N GLY A 153 5.38 -7.22 -17.38
CA GLY A 153 5.24 -7.33 -15.94
C GLY A 153 3.86 -7.85 -15.56
N ILE A 154 3.79 -8.51 -14.43
CA ILE A 154 2.55 -8.88 -13.75
C ILE A 154 2.78 -8.75 -12.26
N ALA A 155 1.79 -8.23 -11.56
CA ALA A 155 1.79 -8.17 -10.11
C ALA A 155 0.40 -8.48 -9.58
N LEU A 156 0.34 -9.08 -8.40
CA LEU A 156 -0.88 -9.27 -7.64
C LEU A 156 -0.62 -8.71 -6.24
N MET A 157 -1.43 -7.75 -5.86
CA MET A 157 -1.29 -7.05 -4.59
C MET A 157 -2.67 -6.90 -3.96
N PRO A 158 -2.86 -7.37 -2.72
CA PRO A 158 -4.09 -7.13 -2.00
C PRO A 158 -4.14 -5.68 -1.49
N ALA A 159 -5.34 -5.16 -1.31
CA ALA A 159 -5.57 -3.83 -0.75
C ALA A 159 -6.56 -3.89 0.41
N LYS A 160 -6.20 -3.23 1.52
CA LYS A 160 -7.12 -2.89 2.60
C LYS A 160 -7.44 -1.41 2.49
N PHE A 161 -8.71 -1.06 2.34
CA PHE A 161 -9.12 0.33 2.21
C PHE A 161 -10.24 0.67 3.19
N GLY A 162 -10.03 1.73 3.97
CA GLY A 162 -11.04 2.30 4.85
C GLY A 162 -11.99 3.22 4.06
N ILE A 163 -13.28 2.98 4.17
CA ILE A 163 -14.33 3.81 3.58
C ILE A 163 -14.77 4.81 4.64
N SER A 164 -14.93 6.02 4.29
CA SER A 164 -15.43 7.20 4.98
C SER A 164 -14.43 8.35 4.96
N PHE A 165 -14.92 9.54 5.23
CA PHE A 165 -14.06 10.70 5.31
C PHE A 165 -13.30 10.70 6.65
N ASN A 166 -11.99 10.82 6.60
CA ASN A 166 -11.09 10.59 7.73
C ASN A 166 -10.78 11.83 8.57
N LYS A 167 -11.45 12.95 8.30
CA LYS A 167 -11.35 14.18 9.10
C LYS A 167 -12.75 14.58 9.61
N PRO A 168 -13.15 14.12 10.81
CA PRO A 168 -14.51 14.33 11.33
C PRO A 168 -14.95 15.78 11.39
N SER A 169 -14.03 16.73 11.63
CA SER A 169 -14.32 18.17 11.66
C SER A 169 -14.81 18.74 10.33
N LEU A 170 -14.59 18.04 9.22
CA LEU A 170 -15.09 18.41 7.89
C LEU A 170 -16.28 17.55 7.44
N ASN A 171 -16.67 16.58 8.26
CA ASN A 171 -17.78 15.67 7.96
C ASN A 171 -19.07 16.17 8.63
N GLN A 172 -19.57 17.27 8.11
CA GLN A 172 -20.76 17.96 8.64
C GLN A 172 -21.84 18.02 7.56
N GLY A 173 -23.08 17.95 8.00
CA GLY A 173 -24.26 18.19 7.18
C GLY A 173 -25.13 19.28 7.79
N GLY A 174 -25.75 20.09 6.96
CA GLY A 174 -26.74 21.08 7.38
C GLY A 174 -27.96 21.00 6.48
N ALA A 175 -29.14 21.30 7.05
CA ALA A 175 -30.37 21.45 6.31
C ALA A 175 -31.12 22.70 6.80
N LEU A 176 -31.60 23.48 5.87
CA LEU A 176 -32.52 24.60 6.13
C LEU A 176 -33.79 24.34 5.36
N VAL A 177 -34.92 24.26 6.10
CA VAL A 177 -36.25 24.15 5.54
C VAL A 177 -36.98 25.46 5.80
N HIS A 178 -37.48 26.07 4.73
CA HIS A 178 -38.18 27.36 4.79
C HIS A 178 -39.65 27.21 4.44
#